data_ec39afaee2c6a1117a1154a136afd280
#
_entry.id   ec39afaee2c6a1117a1154a136afd280
#
_cell.length_a   1.000
_cell.length_b   1.000
_cell.length_c   1.000
_cell.angle_alpha   90.00
_cell.angle_beta   90.00
_cell.angle_gamma   90.00
#
_symmetry.space_group_name_H-M   'P 1'
#
loop_
_entity.id
_entity.type
_entity.pdbx_description
1 polymer ?
#
loop_
_entity_poly.entity_id
_entity_poly.type
_entity_poly.pdbx_seq_one_letter_code
_entity_poly.pdbx_strand_id
1 'polypeptide(L)'
;MMKKSLFCMTAALFALPTVTSAASPYFSLKDGDGFKRFSVSAGWLHAMPQGSGNPVNINTSVAEGTKSKVGDVSTKAVLDAIDQSKPSGQFWHSTISLLDKFTDTLPSSLAGTAEINGLSQWEQQGSSLEAADVDTVGLMFNYNFTDNLSLEIKGGIPPKVDINGKGNIYAPLSGKATPLKDGSVIGGIIGDGIAKAGGDIPLKQDIHITDLSQGGKAATARAWLPAVELHYQFGKTGVNKFRPYIGAGVMYAYFN
;
A
#
# COMPACT_ATOMS: atom_id res chain seq x y z
N MET A 1 -7.60 -10.20 9.42
CA MET A 1 -6.37 -9.38 9.45
C MET A 1 -5.16 -10.33 9.40
N MET A 2 -4.62 -10.58 8.22
CA MET A 2 -3.43 -11.45 8.09
C MET A 2 -2.18 -10.60 8.31
N LYS A 3 -1.47 -10.87 9.40
CA LYS A 3 -0.15 -10.28 9.66
C LYS A 3 0.85 -10.94 8.71
N LYS A 4 1.27 -10.24 7.66
CA LYS A 4 2.38 -10.70 6.81
C LYS A 4 3.67 -10.23 7.48
N SER A 5 4.42 -11.15 8.05
CA SER A 5 5.80 -10.92 8.50
C SER A 5 6.72 -10.93 7.29
N LEU A 6 7.32 -9.78 7.01
CA LEU A 6 8.33 -9.64 5.96
C LEU A 6 9.69 -9.98 6.57
N PHE A 7 10.29 -11.07 6.16
CA PHE A 7 11.67 -11.40 6.48
C PHE A 7 12.60 -10.65 5.52
N CYS A 8 13.25 -9.60 6.00
CA CYS A 8 14.37 -9.00 5.27
C CYS A 8 15.68 -9.63 5.73
N MET A 9 16.35 -10.34 4.85
CA MET A 9 17.73 -10.76 5.02
C MET A 9 18.62 -9.61 4.57
N THR A 10 19.19 -8.87 5.51
CA THR A 10 20.21 -7.87 5.21
C THR A 10 21.60 -8.47 5.36
N ALA A 11 22.28 -8.68 4.23
CA ALA A 11 23.73 -8.87 4.23
C ALA A 11 24.39 -7.49 4.29
N ALA A 12 24.78 -7.04 5.46
CA ALA A 12 25.55 -5.82 5.62
C ALA A 12 27.02 -6.10 5.25
N LEU A 13 27.40 -5.75 4.03
CA LEU A 13 28.79 -5.67 3.60
C LEU A 13 29.27 -4.24 3.83
N PHE A 14 30.37 -4.12 4.60
CA PHE A 14 31.16 -2.94 4.91
C PHE A 14 30.72 -2.09 6.09
N ALA A 15 31.20 -2.46 7.27
CA ALA A 15 31.39 -1.50 8.33
C ALA A 15 32.66 -0.66 8.04
N LEU A 16 32.49 0.65 7.95
CA LEU A 16 33.62 1.57 7.94
C LEU A 16 34.44 1.41 9.20
N PRO A 17 35.78 1.51 9.13
CA PRO A 17 36.63 1.39 10.30
C PRO A 17 36.30 2.52 11.28
N THR A 18 35.78 2.16 12.44
CA THR A 18 35.74 3.09 13.56
C THR A 18 37.14 3.29 14.04
N VAL A 19 37.72 4.46 13.78
CA VAL A 19 38.97 4.90 14.40
C VAL A 19 38.71 5.07 15.89
N THR A 20 39.11 4.10 16.67
CA THR A 20 39.02 4.18 18.11
C THR A 20 40.10 5.12 18.64
N SER A 21 39.77 6.40 18.78
CA SER A 21 40.50 7.31 19.64
C SER A 21 39.55 7.80 20.71
N ALA A 22 39.82 7.43 21.92
CA ALA A 22 39.36 7.97 23.20
C ALA A 22 37.84 7.93 23.48
N ALA A 23 37.50 7.29 24.59
CA ALA A 23 36.21 7.26 25.24
C ALA A 23 35.06 6.66 24.39
N SER A 24 35.17 5.36 24.17
CA SER A 24 34.06 4.55 23.69
C SER A 24 32.91 4.62 24.70
N PRO A 25 31.65 4.89 24.27
CA PRO A 25 30.49 4.84 25.14
C PRO A 25 30.09 3.40 25.51
N TYR A 26 31.04 2.49 25.55
CA TYR A 26 30.82 1.09 25.89
C TYR A 26 30.96 0.86 27.39
N PHE A 27 29.88 0.45 28.01
CA PHE A 27 29.99 -0.22 29.32
C PHE A 27 30.47 -1.65 29.09
N SER A 28 31.65 -1.99 29.58
CA SER A 28 32.14 -3.35 29.49
C SER A 28 32.43 -3.90 30.88
N LEU A 29 31.83 -5.04 31.17
CA LEU A 29 32.19 -5.83 32.32
C LEU A 29 33.46 -6.63 31.96
N LYS A 30 34.54 -6.41 32.67
CA LYS A 30 35.80 -7.15 32.51
C LYS A 30 35.63 -8.55 33.09
N ASP A 31 35.93 -9.56 32.29
CA ASP A 31 36.22 -10.91 32.78
C ASP A 31 37.75 -11.09 32.86
N GLY A 32 38.24 -11.52 33.97
CA GLY A 32 39.61 -11.79 34.43
C GLY A 32 40.86 -11.42 33.60
N ASP A 33 40.90 -11.72 32.31
CA ASP A 33 42.10 -11.57 31.45
C ASP A 33 41.99 -10.44 30.41
N GLY A 34 41.18 -9.45 30.65
CA GLY A 34 41.01 -8.33 29.70
C GLY A 34 40.02 -8.63 28.56
N PHE A 35 39.51 -9.86 28.42
CA PHE A 35 38.47 -10.24 27.50
C PHE A 35 37.13 -9.73 28.04
N LYS A 36 36.41 -9.01 27.19
CA LYS A 36 35.13 -8.42 27.55
C LYS A 36 34.01 -9.28 26.96
N ARG A 37 33.30 -10.02 27.81
CA ARG A 37 32.19 -10.88 27.34
C ARG A 37 30.96 -10.09 26.94
N PHE A 38 30.67 -9.03 27.68
CA PHE A 38 29.49 -8.19 27.42
C PHE A 38 29.91 -6.78 27.05
N SER A 39 29.24 -6.24 26.05
CA SER A 39 29.31 -4.82 25.76
C SER A 39 27.91 -4.29 25.41
N VAL A 40 27.68 -3.05 25.83
CA VAL A 40 26.44 -2.34 25.49
C VAL A 40 26.85 -1.06 24.78
N SER A 41 26.20 -0.77 23.69
CA SER A 41 26.37 0.48 22.97
C SER A 41 25.02 1.10 22.63
N ALA A 42 25.02 2.41 22.50
CA ALA A 42 23.89 3.17 21.97
C ALA A 42 24.40 3.95 20.76
N GLY A 43 23.57 4.04 19.76
CA GLY A 43 23.95 4.72 18.54
C GLY A 43 22.76 5.18 17.73
N TRP A 44 23.05 5.98 16.73
CA TRP A 44 22.10 6.41 15.74
C TRP A 44 21.91 5.30 14.70
N LEU A 45 20.68 4.94 14.44
CA LEU A 45 20.30 3.99 13.40
C LEU A 45 19.51 4.70 12.33
N HIS A 46 19.94 4.57 11.09
CA HIS A 46 19.22 5.01 9.92
C HIS A 46 18.70 3.78 9.18
N ALA A 47 17.39 3.64 9.11
CA ALA A 47 16.75 2.53 8.41
C ALA A 47 16.21 3.02 7.06
N MET A 48 16.68 2.38 5.99
CA MET A 48 16.24 2.60 4.62
C MET A 48 15.45 1.37 4.16
N PRO A 49 14.12 1.42 4.11
CA PRO A 49 13.33 0.32 3.58
C PRO A 49 13.71 0.05 2.12
N GLN A 50 13.98 -1.20 1.80
CA GLN A 50 14.34 -1.63 0.46
C GLN A 50 13.22 -2.49 -0.12
N GLY A 51 12.94 -2.31 -1.40
CA GLY A 51 11.93 -3.08 -2.12
C GLY A 51 10.96 -2.20 -2.91
N SER A 52 10.04 -2.85 -3.60
CA SER A 52 8.92 -2.18 -4.25
C SER A 52 7.79 -1.94 -3.25
N GLY A 53 7.10 -0.82 -3.41
CA GLY A 53 5.91 -0.53 -2.62
C GLY A 53 4.83 -1.61 -2.79
N ASN A 54 4.06 -1.83 -1.75
CA ASN A 54 2.93 -2.75 -1.83
C ASN A 54 1.78 -2.09 -2.61
N PRO A 55 1.08 -2.83 -3.49
CA PRO A 55 -0.08 -2.31 -4.18
C PRO A 55 -1.18 -1.92 -3.19
N VAL A 56 -1.96 -0.92 -3.56
CA VAL A 56 -3.07 -0.45 -2.73
C VAL A 56 -4.28 -1.36 -2.94
N ASN A 57 -4.69 -2.03 -1.88
CA ASN A 57 -5.93 -2.81 -1.84
C ASN A 57 -7.02 -1.99 -1.17
N ILE A 58 -8.13 -1.81 -1.86
CA ILE A 58 -9.26 -1.01 -1.41
C ILE A 58 -10.43 -1.93 -1.11
N ASN A 59 -11.01 -1.75 0.08
CA ASN A 59 -12.24 -2.41 0.50
C ASN A 59 -13.26 -1.33 0.86
N THR A 60 -14.45 -1.45 0.35
CA THR A 60 -15.55 -0.54 0.67
C THR A 60 -16.73 -1.30 1.29
N SER A 61 -17.70 -0.57 1.80
CA SER A 61 -18.97 -1.13 2.29
C SER A 61 -20.00 -1.33 1.18
N VAL A 62 -19.66 -1.04 -0.08
CA VAL A 62 -20.57 -1.21 -1.21
C VAL A 62 -20.58 -2.68 -1.60
N ALA A 63 -21.69 -3.36 -1.38
CA ALA A 63 -21.84 -4.75 -1.79
C ALA A 63 -22.04 -4.84 -3.30
N GLU A 64 -21.56 -5.94 -3.91
CA GLU A 64 -21.84 -6.26 -5.30
C GLU A 64 -23.35 -6.37 -5.53
N GLY A 65 -23.83 -5.85 -6.65
CA GLY A 65 -25.24 -5.85 -6.99
C GLY A 65 -26.08 -4.81 -6.24
N THR A 66 -25.43 -3.85 -5.54
CA THR A 66 -26.16 -2.76 -4.87
C THR A 66 -27.00 -2.00 -5.88
N LYS A 67 -28.30 -1.91 -5.62
CA LYS A 67 -29.24 -1.19 -6.49
C LYS A 67 -29.45 0.23 -5.96
N SER A 68 -29.32 1.18 -6.85
CA SER A 68 -29.55 2.59 -6.60
C SER A 68 -30.49 3.17 -7.65
N LYS A 69 -31.36 4.08 -7.23
CA LYS A 69 -32.11 4.90 -8.19
C LYS A 69 -31.17 5.84 -8.90
N VAL A 70 -31.28 5.89 -10.20
CA VAL A 70 -30.56 6.87 -11.03
C VAL A 70 -31.45 8.11 -11.13
N GLY A 71 -30.92 9.27 -10.78
CA GLY A 71 -31.60 10.56 -10.97
C GLY A 71 -31.49 11.07 -12.41
N ASP A 72 -31.80 12.34 -12.62
CA ASP A 72 -31.55 12.98 -13.89
C ASP A 72 -30.04 13.07 -14.13
N VAL A 73 -29.60 12.59 -15.29
CA VAL A 73 -28.17 12.51 -15.63
C VAL A 73 -27.91 13.14 -16.97
N SER A 74 -26.71 13.68 -17.15
CA SER A 74 -26.29 14.20 -18.45
C SER A 74 -26.27 13.09 -19.48
N THR A 75 -26.89 13.31 -20.66
CA THR A 75 -26.85 12.38 -21.79
C THR A 75 -25.40 12.06 -22.17
N LYS A 76 -24.53 13.07 -22.19
CA LYS A 76 -23.11 12.90 -22.47
C LYS A 76 -22.43 11.99 -21.45
N ALA A 77 -22.68 12.17 -20.15
CA ALA A 77 -22.11 11.31 -19.12
C ALA A 77 -22.54 9.85 -19.25
N VAL A 78 -23.79 9.62 -19.68
CA VAL A 78 -24.28 8.27 -19.97
C VAL A 78 -23.61 7.68 -21.20
N LEU A 79 -23.47 8.45 -22.27
CA LEU A 79 -22.77 8.01 -23.48
C LEU A 79 -21.33 7.61 -23.20
N ASP A 80 -20.62 8.40 -22.40
CA ASP A 80 -19.22 8.13 -22.01
C ASP A 80 -19.08 6.87 -21.12
N ALA A 81 -20.13 6.55 -20.35
CA ALA A 81 -20.14 5.40 -19.44
C ALA A 81 -20.63 4.09 -20.07
N ILE A 82 -21.24 4.12 -21.24
CA ILE A 82 -21.77 2.92 -21.90
C ILE A 82 -20.64 2.03 -22.44
N ASP A 83 -20.64 0.78 -22.01
CA ASP A 83 -19.72 -0.25 -22.52
C ASP A 83 -20.13 -0.71 -23.93
N GLN A 84 -19.56 -0.11 -24.95
CA GLN A 84 -19.82 -0.43 -26.34
C GLN A 84 -19.21 -1.75 -26.83
N SER A 85 -18.47 -2.46 -25.98
CA SER A 85 -17.96 -3.79 -26.34
C SER A 85 -19.04 -4.84 -26.44
N LYS A 86 -20.23 -4.55 -25.91
CA LYS A 86 -21.43 -5.42 -25.96
C LYS A 86 -22.48 -4.92 -26.95
N PRO A 87 -23.21 -5.82 -27.61
CA PRO A 87 -24.27 -5.42 -28.54
C PRO A 87 -25.36 -4.52 -27.90
N SER A 88 -25.71 -4.79 -26.64
CA SER A 88 -26.64 -3.93 -25.87
C SER A 88 -26.10 -2.53 -25.66
N GLY A 89 -24.80 -2.41 -25.41
CA GLY A 89 -24.15 -1.10 -25.26
C GLY A 89 -24.12 -0.32 -26.56
N GLN A 90 -23.84 -0.96 -27.69
CA GLN A 90 -23.88 -0.32 -29.00
C GLN A 90 -25.30 0.18 -29.34
N PHE A 91 -26.32 -0.61 -29.04
CA PHE A 91 -27.71 -0.22 -29.21
C PHE A 91 -28.05 1.01 -28.37
N TRP A 92 -27.75 0.98 -27.08
CA TRP A 92 -28.04 2.09 -26.17
C TRP A 92 -27.23 3.35 -26.48
N HIS A 93 -25.96 3.22 -26.85
CA HIS A 93 -25.14 4.36 -27.28
C HIS A 93 -25.77 5.05 -28.48
N SER A 94 -26.21 4.29 -29.49
CA SER A 94 -26.89 4.83 -30.68
C SER A 94 -28.20 5.54 -30.31
N THR A 95 -29.00 4.93 -29.44
CA THR A 95 -30.28 5.48 -29.00
C THR A 95 -30.12 6.77 -28.22
N ILE A 96 -29.19 6.80 -27.27
CA ILE A 96 -28.94 7.97 -26.42
C ILE A 96 -28.26 9.09 -27.22
N SER A 97 -27.41 8.78 -28.19
CA SER A 97 -26.84 9.76 -29.13
C SER A 97 -27.89 10.49 -29.95
N LEU A 98 -29.01 9.83 -30.25
CA LEU A 98 -30.13 10.50 -30.88
C LEU A 98 -30.84 11.45 -29.90
N LEU A 99 -31.03 11.04 -28.67
CA LEU A 99 -31.65 11.88 -27.64
C LEU A 99 -30.78 13.09 -27.29
N ASP A 100 -29.47 12.93 -27.25
CA ASP A 100 -28.50 13.99 -26.98
C ASP A 100 -28.60 15.18 -27.95
N LYS A 101 -29.15 14.97 -29.14
CA LYS A 101 -29.44 16.04 -30.11
C LYS A 101 -30.61 16.94 -29.68
N PHE A 102 -31.46 16.46 -28.79
CA PHE A 102 -32.70 17.12 -28.39
C PHE A 102 -32.73 17.51 -26.92
N THR A 103 -31.91 16.86 -26.07
CA THR A 103 -31.87 17.11 -24.65
C THR A 103 -30.51 16.76 -24.09
N ASP A 104 -29.97 17.61 -23.22
CA ASP A 104 -28.69 17.42 -22.53
C ASP A 104 -28.84 16.53 -21.27
N THR A 105 -30.07 16.14 -20.94
CA THR A 105 -30.37 15.41 -19.69
C THR A 105 -31.36 14.26 -19.95
N LEU A 106 -31.02 13.07 -19.48
CA LEU A 106 -31.90 11.93 -19.38
C LEU A 106 -32.70 12.01 -18.08
N PRO A 107 -34.03 12.04 -18.13
CA PRO A 107 -34.84 12.01 -16.94
C PRO A 107 -34.70 10.69 -16.16
N SER A 108 -34.90 10.71 -14.87
CA SER A 108 -34.79 9.56 -13.98
C SER A 108 -35.70 8.37 -14.37
N SER A 109 -36.83 8.64 -15.03
CA SER A 109 -37.73 7.62 -15.58
C SER A 109 -37.08 6.78 -16.69
N LEU A 110 -36.17 7.35 -17.47
CA LEU A 110 -35.39 6.65 -18.49
C LEU A 110 -34.09 6.07 -17.93
N ALA A 111 -33.48 6.76 -16.99
CA ALA A 111 -32.26 6.27 -16.34
C ALA A 111 -32.52 5.09 -15.39
N GLY A 112 -33.67 5.06 -14.72
CA GLY A 112 -34.17 3.89 -13.98
C GLY A 112 -33.38 3.54 -12.72
N THR A 113 -33.06 2.28 -12.56
CA THR A 113 -32.25 1.73 -11.45
C THR A 113 -30.94 1.21 -11.99
N ALA A 114 -29.83 1.58 -11.35
CA ALA A 114 -28.52 1.02 -11.63
C ALA A 114 -28.17 -0.06 -10.61
N GLU A 115 -27.63 -1.16 -11.09
CA GLU A 115 -26.95 -2.17 -10.30
C GLU A 115 -25.44 -1.91 -10.38
N ILE A 116 -24.81 -1.75 -9.22
CA ILE A 116 -23.42 -1.33 -9.06
C ILE A 116 -22.58 -2.54 -8.70
N ASN A 117 -21.49 -2.75 -9.42
CA ASN A 117 -20.53 -3.82 -9.20
C ASN A 117 -19.09 -3.28 -9.30
N GLY A 118 -18.13 -4.06 -8.80
CA GLY A 118 -16.70 -3.76 -8.85
C GLY A 118 -16.21 -2.81 -7.76
N LEU A 119 -17.09 -2.35 -6.88
CA LEU A 119 -16.73 -1.40 -5.82
C LEU A 119 -16.55 -2.03 -4.44
N SER A 120 -16.81 -3.31 -4.27
CA SER A 120 -16.67 -3.98 -2.97
C SER A 120 -15.21 -4.13 -2.54
N GLN A 121 -14.37 -4.59 -3.48
CA GLN A 121 -12.94 -4.79 -3.26
C GLN A 121 -12.18 -4.78 -4.58
N TRP A 122 -11.07 -4.05 -4.64
CA TRP A 122 -10.15 -4.12 -5.79
C TRP A 122 -8.72 -3.79 -5.39
N GLU A 123 -7.78 -4.23 -6.22
CA GLU A 123 -6.38 -3.87 -6.15
C GLU A 123 -6.08 -2.83 -7.22
N GLN A 124 -5.54 -1.68 -6.82
CA GLN A 124 -5.22 -0.62 -7.75
C GLN A 124 -3.85 -0.86 -8.38
N GLN A 125 -3.85 -1.16 -9.68
CA GLN A 125 -2.61 -1.27 -10.45
C GLN A 125 -1.94 0.11 -10.63
N GLY A 126 -0.61 0.13 -10.56
CA GLY A 126 0.17 1.37 -10.72
C GLY A 126 0.13 2.31 -9.50
N SER A 127 -0.50 1.91 -8.41
CA SER A 127 -0.41 2.58 -7.11
C SER A 127 0.41 1.77 -6.12
N SER A 128 1.08 2.43 -5.20
CA SER A 128 1.84 1.77 -4.15
C SER A 128 1.89 2.57 -2.85
N LEU A 129 2.13 1.87 -1.76
CA LEU A 129 2.44 2.43 -0.45
C LEU A 129 3.87 2.05 -0.09
N GLU A 130 4.70 3.05 0.19
CA GLU A 130 6.11 2.88 0.51
C GLU A 130 6.43 3.50 1.87
N ALA A 131 7.19 2.78 2.68
CA ALA A 131 7.71 3.32 3.93
C ALA A 131 8.86 4.29 3.63
N ALA A 132 8.86 5.45 4.27
CA ALA A 132 9.95 6.40 4.19
C ALA A 132 11.15 5.95 5.04
N ASP A 133 12.31 6.50 4.73
CA ASP A 133 13.49 6.35 5.57
C ASP A 133 13.23 6.92 6.96
N VAL A 134 13.83 6.31 7.95
CA VAL A 134 13.60 6.72 9.33
C VAL A 134 14.84 6.60 10.18
N ASP A 135 15.00 7.57 11.05
CA ASP A 135 16.07 7.65 12.03
C ASP A 135 15.58 7.28 13.42
N THR A 136 16.41 6.55 14.16
CA THR A 136 16.09 6.22 15.54
C THR A 136 17.36 6.03 16.38
N VAL A 137 17.20 6.05 17.69
CA VAL A 137 18.26 5.67 18.62
C VAL A 137 18.15 4.17 18.88
N GLY A 138 19.24 3.47 18.59
CA GLY A 138 19.39 2.04 18.84
C GLY A 138 20.21 1.74 20.08
N LEU A 139 19.85 0.64 20.72
CA LEU A 139 20.63 0.00 21.78
C LEU A 139 21.12 -1.35 21.25
N MET A 140 22.39 -1.62 21.41
CA MET A 140 23.04 -2.82 20.96
C MET A 140 23.69 -3.53 22.14
N PHE A 141 23.34 -4.79 22.33
CA PHE A 141 23.91 -5.67 23.33
C PHE A 141 24.75 -6.71 22.64
N ASN A 142 26.04 -6.75 22.95
CA ASN A 142 26.95 -7.69 22.33
C ASN A 142 27.46 -8.68 23.35
N TYR A 143 27.40 -9.97 23.02
CA TYR A 143 27.97 -11.06 23.79
C TYR A 143 29.07 -11.73 22.98
N ASN A 144 30.29 -11.65 23.47
CA ASN A 144 31.47 -12.26 22.88
C ASN A 144 31.62 -13.70 23.36
N PHE A 145 31.39 -14.69 22.50
CA PHE A 145 31.67 -16.10 22.80
C PHE A 145 33.18 -16.35 22.89
N THR A 146 33.91 -15.76 21.97
CA THR A 146 35.37 -15.82 21.88
C THR A 146 35.92 -14.42 21.56
N ASP A 147 37.22 -14.27 21.45
CA ASP A 147 37.86 -13.03 21.00
C ASP A 147 37.43 -12.63 19.57
N ASN A 148 36.99 -13.62 18.77
CA ASN A 148 36.64 -13.39 17.36
C ASN A 148 35.16 -13.55 17.06
N LEU A 149 34.39 -14.23 17.91
CA LEU A 149 32.99 -14.55 17.63
C LEU A 149 32.08 -13.87 18.65
N SER A 150 31.10 -13.10 18.19
CA SER A 150 30.12 -12.44 19.04
C SER A 150 28.71 -12.47 18.46
N LEU A 151 27.74 -12.40 19.36
CA LEU A 151 26.33 -12.24 19.05
C LEU A 151 25.92 -10.83 19.47
N GLU A 152 25.34 -10.09 18.54
CA GLU A 152 24.78 -8.78 18.81
C GLU A 152 23.26 -8.81 18.72
N ILE A 153 22.61 -8.28 19.74
CA ILE A 153 21.15 -8.06 19.75
C ILE A 153 20.95 -6.55 19.66
N LYS A 154 20.21 -6.13 18.63
CA LYS A 154 19.87 -4.75 18.38
C LYS A 154 18.40 -4.52 18.72
N GLY A 155 18.14 -3.44 19.41
CA GLY A 155 16.81 -2.90 19.66
C GLY A 155 16.89 -1.38 19.67
N GLY A 156 15.77 -0.72 19.85
CA GLY A 156 15.77 0.74 19.87
C GLY A 156 14.42 1.32 20.24
N ILE A 157 14.35 2.63 20.22
CA ILE A 157 13.08 3.34 20.37
C ILE A 157 12.31 3.15 19.07
N PRO A 158 11.08 2.61 19.11
CA PRO A 158 10.29 2.40 17.90
C PRO A 158 10.02 3.73 17.18
N PRO A 159 10.62 3.97 16.01
CA PRO A 159 10.42 5.20 15.27
C PRO A 159 9.01 5.25 14.66
N LYS A 160 8.56 6.47 14.42
CA LYS A 160 7.39 6.71 13.57
C LYS A 160 7.87 6.76 12.12
N VAL A 161 7.39 5.83 11.32
CA VAL A 161 7.69 5.73 9.89
C VAL A 161 6.53 6.32 9.12
N ASP A 162 6.81 7.25 8.25
CA ASP A 162 5.83 7.81 7.34
C ASP A 162 5.64 6.85 6.15
N ILE A 163 4.40 6.62 5.79
CA ILE A 163 4.02 5.80 4.64
C ILE A 163 3.52 6.74 3.57
N ASN A 164 4.25 6.82 2.47
CA ASN A 164 3.94 7.67 1.34
C ASN A 164 3.20 6.86 0.27
N GLY A 165 2.19 7.49 -0.30
CA GLY A 165 1.46 6.91 -1.42
C GLY A 165 2.02 7.38 -2.75
N LYS A 166 1.94 6.52 -3.76
CA LYS A 166 2.27 6.85 -5.15
C LYS A 166 1.16 6.36 -6.08
N GLY A 167 0.94 7.12 -7.16
CA GLY A 167 -0.02 6.78 -8.20
C GLY A 167 -1.45 7.18 -7.91
N ASN A 168 -2.31 6.95 -8.89
CA ASN A 168 -3.71 7.33 -8.85
C ASN A 168 -4.59 6.16 -8.42
N ILE A 169 -5.63 6.47 -7.66
CA ILE A 169 -6.68 5.53 -7.28
C ILE A 169 -7.89 5.76 -8.16
N TYR A 170 -8.35 4.71 -8.80
CA TYR A 170 -9.58 4.67 -9.58
C TYR A 170 -10.54 3.63 -9.00
N ALA A 171 -11.82 3.96 -8.93
CA ALA A 171 -12.86 3.00 -8.61
C ALA A 171 -13.36 2.36 -9.92
N PRO A 172 -13.19 1.05 -10.13
CA PRO A 172 -13.58 0.37 -11.37
C PRO A 172 -15.09 0.08 -11.37
N LEU A 173 -15.89 1.15 -11.50
CA LEU A 173 -17.33 1.03 -11.56
C LEU A 173 -17.73 0.21 -12.78
N SER A 174 -18.42 -0.88 -12.53
CA SER A 174 -19.13 -1.63 -13.55
C SER A 174 -20.57 -1.85 -13.11
N GLY A 175 -21.46 -2.05 -14.06
CA GLY A 175 -22.86 -2.26 -13.72
C GLY A 175 -23.77 -2.27 -14.89
N LYS A 176 -25.04 -2.19 -14.59
CA LYS A 176 -26.10 -2.10 -15.58
C LYS A 176 -27.19 -1.16 -15.07
N ALA A 177 -27.67 -0.31 -15.94
CA ALA A 177 -28.87 0.47 -15.67
C ALA A 177 -30.07 -0.20 -16.33
N THR A 178 -31.09 -0.43 -15.54
CA THR A 178 -32.34 -1.02 -16.02
C THR A 178 -33.40 0.09 -16.09
N PRO A 179 -33.91 0.44 -17.26
CA PRO A 179 -34.96 1.43 -17.38
C PRO A 179 -36.17 1.04 -16.55
N LEU A 180 -36.65 1.95 -15.71
CA LEU A 180 -37.79 1.68 -14.85
C LEU A 180 -39.11 1.95 -15.57
N LYS A 181 -40.05 1.08 -15.32
CA LYS A 181 -41.46 1.37 -15.42
C LYS A 181 -41.86 2.21 -14.19
N ASP A 182 -41.80 3.52 -14.30
CA ASP A 182 -42.14 4.44 -13.21
C ASP A 182 -43.64 4.63 -12.98
N GLY A 183 -44.47 3.87 -13.70
CA GLY A 183 -45.91 3.96 -13.63
C GLY A 183 -46.51 5.10 -14.48
N SER A 184 -45.69 5.94 -15.11
CA SER A 184 -46.18 6.92 -16.07
C SER A 184 -46.53 6.25 -17.39
N VAL A 185 -47.54 6.78 -18.09
CA VAL A 185 -47.96 6.25 -19.39
C VAL A 185 -46.82 6.30 -20.41
N ILE A 186 -46.05 7.38 -20.42
CA ILE A 186 -44.93 7.58 -21.33
C ILE A 186 -43.75 6.69 -20.96
N GLY A 187 -43.40 6.62 -19.69
CA GLY A 187 -42.32 5.76 -19.18
C GLY A 187 -42.65 4.27 -19.36
N GLY A 188 -43.93 3.89 -19.23
CA GLY A 188 -44.40 2.53 -19.51
C GLY A 188 -44.22 2.13 -20.99
N ILE A 189 -44.62 2.96 -21.90
CA ILE A 189 -44.52 2.68 -23.34
C ILE A 189 -43.05 2.65 -23.80
N ILE A 190 -42.28 3.62 -23.40
CA ILE A 190 -40.83 3.71 -23.74
C ILE A 190 -40.07 2.62 -23.04
N GLY A 191 -40.28 2.40 -21.74
CA GLY A 191 -39.63 1.38 -20.95
C GLY A 191 -39.89 -0.05 -21.42
N ASP A 192 -41.12 -0.35 -21.88
CA ASP A 192 -41.46 -1.66 -22.48
C ASP A 192 -40.83 -1.84 -23.86
N GLY A 193 -40.74 -0.78 -24.66
CA GLY A 193 -40.05 -0.80 -25.95
C GLY A 193 -38.54 -1.03 -25.78
N ILE A 194 -37.95 -0.35 -24.81
CA ILE A 194 -36.52 -0.44 -24.46
C ILE A 194 -36.18 -1.81 -23.86
N ALA A 195 -36.97 -2.29 -22.90
CA ALA A 195 -36.75 -3.61 -22.29
C ALA A 195 -36.85 -4.76 -23.30
N LYS A 196 -37.72 -4.62 -24.32
CA LYS A 196 -37.85 -5.60 -25.38
C LYS A 196 -36.73 -5.51 -26.43
N ALA A 197 -36.17 -4.33 -26.65
CA ALA A 197 -35.21 -4.09 -27.72
C ALA A 197 -33.74 -4.23 -27.32
N GLY A 198 -33.39 -4.06 -26.08
CA GLY A 198 -31.97 -4.04 -25.70
C GLY A 198 -31.63 -4.49 -24.26
N GLY A 199 -32.62 -4.67 -23.41
CA GLY A 199 -32.37 -5.02 -22.02
C GLY A 199 -31.69 -3.91 -21.24
N ASP A 200 -30.81 -4.30 -20.32
CA ASP A 200 -30.08 -3.38 -19.46
C ASP A 200 -29.00 -2.58 -20.25
N ILE A 201 -28.78 -1.34 -19.84
CA ILE A 201 -27.70 -0.49 -20.35
C ILE A 201 -26.43 -0.90 -19.63
N PRO A 202 -25.42 -1.50 -20.29
CA PRO A 202 -24.16 -1.83 -19.63
C PRO A 202 -23.36 -0.55 -19.38
N LEU A 203 -23.00 -0.35 -18.13
CA LEU A 203 -22.19 0.79 -17.66
C LEU A 203 -20.80 0.28 -17.29
N LYS A 204 -19.77 1.03 -17.66
CA LYS A 204 -18.39 0.77 -17.28
C LYS A 204 -17.62 2.08 -17.23
N GLN A 205 -17.06 2.40 -16.09
CA GLN A 205 -16.30 3.64 -15.92
C GLN A 205 -15.29 3.50 -14.79
N ASP A 206 -14.06 3.93 -15.03
CA ASP A 206 -13.08 4.12 -13.97
C ASP A 206 -13.21 5.54 -13.43
N ILE A 207 -13.66 5.64 -12.18
CA ILE A 207 -13.88 6.92 -11.50
C ILE A 207 -12.61 7.29 -10.75
N HIS A 208 -11.96 8.39 -11.13
CA HIS A 208 -10.80 8.90 -10.41
C HIS A 208 -11.21 9.33 -8.99
N ILE A 209 -10.57 8.73 -7.97
CA ILE A 209 -10.82 9.02 -6.56
C ILE A 209 -9.81 10.03 -6.03
N THR A 210 -8.51 9.72 -6.18
CA THR A 210 -7.44 10.57 -5.67
C THR A 210 -6.10 10.21 -6.31
N ASP A 211 -5.19 11.18 -6.29
CA ASP A 211 -3.77 10.97 -6.58
C ASP A 211 -3.00 10.92 -5.25
N LEU A 212 -2.50 9.76 -4.92
CA LEU A 212 -1.72 9.54 -3.70
C LEU A 212 -0.40 10.31 -3.68
N SER A 213 0.15 10.63 -4.86
CA SER A 213 1.42 11.36 -4.97
C SER A 213 1.30 12.81 -4.55
N GLN A 214 0.12 13.39 -4.66
CA GLN A 214 -0.13 14.80 -4.28
C GLN A 214 -0.49 14.98 -2.81
N GLY A 215 -0.93 13.92 -2.14
CA GLY A 215 -1.34 13.95 -0.74
C GLY A 215 -0.19 13.90 0.26
N GLY A 216 1.04 13.64 -0.17
CA GLY A 216 2.18 13.43 0.70
C GLY A 216 2.05 12.15 1.53
N LYS A 217 1.98 12.31 2.84
CA LYS A 217 1.93 11.20 3.79
C LYS A 217 0.55 10.55 3.84
N ALA A 218 0.47 9.29 3.42
CA ALA A 218 -0.77 8.52 3.44
C ALA A 218 -1.12 8.02 4.84
N ALA A 219 -0.10 7.62 5.62
CA ALA A 219 -0.26 7.10 6.98
C ALA A 219 1.05 7.24 7.77
N THR A 220 0.97 6.95 9.06
CA THR A 220 2.14 6.79 9.93
C THR A 220 2.00 5.48 10.70
N ALA A 221 3.05 4.70 10.75
CA ALA A 221 3.12 3.50 11.56
C ALA A 221 4.30 3.57 12.53
N ARG A 222 4.21 2.87 13.67
CA ARG A 222 5.37 2.64 14.53
C ARG A 222 6.05 1.36 14.10
N ALA A 223 7.35 1.44 13.86
CA ALA A 223 8.17 0.29 13.47
C ALA A 223 8.97 -0.24 14.66
N TRP A 224 8.79 -1.53 14.98
CA TRP A 224 9.65 -2.28 15.88
C TRP A 224 10.61 -3.11 15.05
N LEU A 225 11.93 -2.88 15.24
CA LEU A 225 12.97 -3.43 14.39
C LEU A 225 14.04 -4.17 15.21
N PRO A 226 13.67 -5.19 16.02
CA PRO A 226 14.68 -5.99 16.71
C PRO A 226 15.48 -6.81 15.70
N ALA A 227 16.80 -6.86 15.90
CA ALA A 227 17.70 -7.65 15.09
C ALA A 227 18.66 -8.48 15.95
N VAL A 228 19.07 -9.61 15.42
CA VAL A 228 20.09 -10.48 16.01
C VAL A 228 21.12 -10.77 14.94
N GLU A 229 22.37 -10.49 15.23
CA GLU A 229 23.48 -10.63 14.30
C GLU A 229 24.64 -11.43 14.92
N LEU A 230 25.23 -12.32 14.14
CA LEU A 230 26.46 -13.01 14.49
C LEU A 230 27.61 -12.32 13.78
N HIS A 231 28.64 -11.92 14.56
CA HIS A 231 29.80 -11.20 14.06
C HIS A 231 31.05 -12.06 14.20
N TYR A 232 31.89 -12.03 13.19
CA TYR A 232 33.24 -12.56 13.27
C TYR A 232 34.24 -11.41 13.09
N GLN A 233 35.03 -11.15 14.14
CA GLN A 233 36.05 -10.10 14.17
C GLN A 233 37.42 -10.70 13.87
N PHE A 234 38.12 -10.09 12.92
CA PHE A 234 39.47 -10.51 12.56
C PHE A 234 40.51 -9.93 13.55
N GLY A 235 41.62 -10.65 13.71
CA GLY A 235 42.68 -10.25 14.60
C GLY A 235 42.44 -10.62 16.08
N LYS A 236 43.30 -10.14 16.97
CA LYS A 236 43.27 -10.41 18.43
C LYS A 236 43.14 -9.12 19.20
N THR A 237 42.35 -9.16 20.31
CA THR A 237 42.17 -8.05 21.22
C THR A 237 43.51 -7.73 21.91
N GLY A 238 43.86 -6.45 22.02
CA GLY A 238 45.10 -5.98 22.60
C GLY A 238 46.35 -6.10 21.75
N VAL A 239 46.26 -6.86 20.62
CA VAL A 239 47.39 -7.03 19.69
C VAL A 239 47.18 -6.18 18.44
N ASN A 240 45.99 -6.31 17.81
CA ASN A 240 45.68 -5.61 16.58
C ASN A 240 44.93 -4.30 16.89
N LYS A 241 45.51 -3.18 16.46
CA LYS A 241 44.85 -1.84 16.58
C LYS A 241 43.60 -1.72 15.71
N PHE A 242 43.58 -2.41 14.60
CA PHE A 242 42.45 -2.45 13.66
C PHE A 242 41.90 -3.89 13.59
N ARG A 243 40.61 -4.04 13.86
CA ARG A 243 39.92 -5.33 13.86
C ARG A 243 38.64 -5.22 13.04
N PRO A 244 38.76 -5.45 11.71
CA PRO A 244 37.56 -5.48 10.89
C PRO A 244 36.68 -6.68 11.29
N TYR A 245 35.39 -6.56 11.03
CA TYR A 245 34.46 -7.66 11.23
C TYR A 245 33.54 -7.86 10.05
N ILE A 246 33.00 -9.05 9.94
CA ILE A 246 31.88 -9.41 9.07
C ILE A 246 30.77 -9.92 9.94
N GLY A 247 29.52 -9.65 9.57
CA GLY A 247 28.37 -10.11 10.32
C GLY A 247 27.23 -10.52 9.42
N ALA A 248 26.42 -11.43 9.90
CA ALA A 248 25.17 -11.81 9.30
C ALA A 248 24.11 -11.97 10.38
N GLY A 249 22.88 -11.59 10.05
CA GLY A 249 21.81 -11.64 11.02
C GLY A 249 20.43 -11.57 10.41
N VAL A 250 19.46 -11.59 11.29
CA VAL A 250 18.05 -11.46 10.95
C VAL A 250 17.43 -10.29 11.68
N MET A 251 16.58 -9.56 11.02
CA MET A 251 15.80 -8.47 11.58
C MET A 251 14.32 -8.80 11.43
N TYR A 252 13.57 -8.57 12.49
CA TYR A 252 12.11 -8.68 12.45
C TYR A 252 11.49 -7.27 12.44
N ALA A 253 10.68 -6.98 11.44
CA ALA A 253 9.96 -5.73 11.34
C ALA A 253 8.49 -5.93 11.71
N TYR A 254 8.02 -5.21 12.72
CA TYR A 254 6.61 -5.19 13.13
C TYR A 254 6.10 -3.74 13.11
N PHE A 255 4.99 -3.53 12.43
CA PHE A 255 4.33 -2.22 12.30
C PHE A 255 3.00 -2.22 13.04
N ASN A 256 2.76 -1.12 13.76
CA ASN A 256 1.53 -0.89 14.53
C ASN A 256 0.99 0.52 14.30
#